data_58cad930faee20c4d36b4a3dd474aa83
#
_entry.id   58cad930faee20c4d36b4a3dd474aa83
#
_cell.length_a   1.000
_cell.length_b   1.000
_cell.length_c   1.000
_cell.angle_alpha   90.00
_cell.angle_beta   90.00
_cell.angle_gamma   90.00
#
_symmetry.space_group_name_H-M   'P 1'
#
loop_
_entity.id
_entity.type
_entity.pdbx_description
1 polymer ?
#
loop_
_entity_poly.entity_id
_entity_poly.type
_entity_poly.pdbx_seq_one_letter_code
_entity_poly.pdbx_strand_id
1 'polypeptide(L)'
;MERTRQNANGLVHRYVVIVPDDYDPTRRYPVAFYLHGGVSRPDPGPGGGWWRNYGTVTGHDRIAVLPLSWPESFWWQASQVENLRGILTEVKREYNVDENRVYVFGTSDGGTGAYFLAFRDVTPYAAFLPFIGDPEVLMNPQTGVDGQMNVANLTNRPFFVVNNESDPLYPVRYVKPFMDAFQVQGVDLVFTPKPGGHDTRWWPEEEENIEHFVATHVREPYPERVRWATEVTDRYNRADWVVIDELGPLEGDRERTAPRSLVPRAPTGSLDARRDGNEITVDAYFVRRFRLLISPDVFDLDSPLRVTVNGDVAFEGTVEPDVATLTKWAAVDHDRTALYAAEVAIELLPGR
;
A
#
# COMPACT_ATOMS: atom_id res chain seq x y z
N MET A 1 10.53 -22.81 3.19
CA MET A 1 12.01 -22.79 3.41
C MET A 1 12.40 -21.35 3.74
N GLU A 2 13.28 -21.15 4.72
CA GLU A 2 13.82 -19.82 5.04
C GLU A 2 14.70 -19.31 3.90
N ARG A 3 14.53 -18.03 3.57
CA ARG A 3 15.24 -17.34 2.50
C ARG A 3 15.81 -16.03 3.01
N THR A 4 16.73 -15.45 2.27
CA THR A 4 17.29 -14.13 2.55
C THR A 4 17.28 -13.28 1.28
N ARG A 5 17.12 -11.97 1.48
CA ARG A 5 17.20 -10.96 0.44
C ARG A 5 18.02 -9.78 0.95
N GLN A 6 18.91 -9.25 0.12
CA GLN A 6 19.67 -8.06 0.44
C GLN A 6 19.04 -6.82 -0.23
N ASN A 7 18.79 -5.79 0.55
CA ASN A 7 18.35 -4.48 0.07
C ASN A 7 19.52 -3.67 -0.49
N ALA A 8 19.20 -2.59 -1.20
CA ALA A 8 20.18 -1.66 -1.78
C ALA A 8 21.11 -1.02 -0.73
N ASN A 9 20.63 -0.83 0.51
CA ASN A 9 21.42 -0.32 1.64
C ASN A 9 22.32 -1.38 2.31
N GLY A 10 22.35 -2.62 1.80
CA GLY A 10 23.15 -3.71 2.31
C GLY A 10 22.51 -4.53 3.44
N LEU A 11 21.35 -4.13 3.98
CA LEU A 11 20.64 -4.92 4.99
C LEU A 11 20.16 -6.24 4.40
N VAL A 12 20.39 -7.33 5.14
CA VAL A 12 19.97 -8.69 4.76
C VAL A 12 18.69 -9.02 5.53
N HIS A 13 17.59 -9.13 4.81
CA HIS A 13 16.28 -9.49 5.34
C HIS A 13 16.03 -10.98 5.21
N ARG A 14 15.39 -11.56 6.24
CA ARG A 14 14.96 -12.97 6.24
C ARG A 14 13.46 -13.04 6.00
N TYR A 15 13.05 -14.08 5.32
CA TYR A 15 11.62 -14.36 5.13
C TYR A 15 11.40 -15.86 4.86
N VAL A 16 10.17 -16.30 5.03
CA VAL A 16 9.73 -17.64 4.69
C VAL A 16 8.57 -17.55 3.70
N VAL A 17 8.57 -18.44 2.72
CA VAL A 17 7.45 -18.66 1.82
C VAL A 17 6.88 -20.04 2.11
N ILE A 18 5.57 -20.08 2.37
CA ILE A 18 4.79 -21.30 2.53
C ILE A 18 3.83 -21.38 1.35
N VAL A 19 3.94 -22.45 0.60
CA VAL A 19 3.14 -22.71 -0.59
C VAL A 19 2.13 -23.80 -0.23
N PRO A 20 0.89 -23.78 -0.73
CA PRO A 20 -0.07 -24.87 -0.55
C PRO A 20 0.54 -26.23 -0.93
N ASP A 21 0.23 -27.28 -0.16
CA ASP A 21 0.76 -28.63 -0.41
C ASP A 21 0.31 -29.18 -1.78
N ASP A 22 -0.86 -28.74 -2.26
CA ASP A 22 -1.43 -29.08 -3.56
C ASP A 22 -1.18 -28.01 -4.64
N TYR A 23 -0.08 -27.24 -4.52
CA TYR A 23 0.24 -26.18 -5.46
C TYR A 23 0.30 -26.71 -6.91
N ASP A 24 -0.48 -26.07 -7.77
CA ASP A 24 -0.54 -26.31 -9.21
C ASP A 24 -0.07 -25.06 -9.98
N PRO A 25 1.03 -25.10 -10.73
CA PRO A 25 1.56 -23.95 -11.44
C PRO A 25 0.62 -23.43 -12.56
N THR A 26 -0.42 -24.16 -12.92
CA THR A 26 -1.43 -23.73 -13.90
C THR A 26 -2.53 -22.86 -13.27
N ARG A 27 -2.67 -22.85 -11.94
CA ARG A 27 -3.61 -22.03 -11.19
C ARG A 27 -2.91 -20.78 -10.67
N ARG A 28 -3.66 -19.66 -10.58
CA ARG A 28 -3.18 -18.43 -9.90
C ARG A 28 -3.53 -18.50 -8.42
N TYR A 29 -2.60 -18.10 -7.58
CA TYR A 29 -2.74 -18.13 -6.13
C TYR A 29 -2.65 -16.74 -5.52
N PRO A 30 -3.56 -16.38 -4.60
CA PRO A 30 -3.40 -15.21 -3.76
C PRO A 30 -2.09 -15.27 -2.97
N VAL A 31 -1.56 -14.10 -2.60
CA VAL A 31 -0.40 -13.96 -1.71
C VAL A 31 -0.82 -13.23 -0.45
N ALA A 32 -0.43 -13.74 0.71
CA ALA A 32 -0.65 -13.08 1.98
C ALA A 32 0.68 -12.84 2.70
N PHE A 33 1.01 -11.57 2.93
CA PHE A 33 2.07 -11.19 3.84
C PHE A 33 1.55 -11.20 5.27
N TYR A 34 2.28 -11.86 6.17
CA TYR A 34 1.97 -11.89 7.60
C TYR A 34 3.06 -11.15 8.37
N LEU A 35 2.77 -9.94 8.81
CA LEU A 35 3.69 -9.09 9.56
C LEU A 35 3.56 -9.37 11.05
N HIS A 36 4.65 -9.80 11.69
CA HIS A 36 4.65 -10.17 13.12
C HIS A 36 4.72 -8.97 14.05
N GLY A 37 4.31 -9.16 15.30
CA GLY A 37 4.51 -8.21 16.40
C GLY A 37 5.87 -8.34 17.07
N GLY A 38 6.18 -7.42 18.00
CA GLY A 38 7.38 -7.47 18.82
C GLY A 38 8.68 -7.24 18.05
N VAL A 39 8.71 -6.22 17.20
CA VAL A 39 9.86 -5.85 16.34
C VAL A 39 11.09 -5.35 17.10
N SER A 40 10.98 -5.11 18.40
CA SER A 40 12.13 -4.78 19.28
C SER A 40 13.04 -5.97 19.61
N ARG A 41 12.69 -7.18 19.16
CA ARG A 41 13.51 -8.37 19.32
C ARG A 41 14.62 -8.38 18.28
N PRO A 42 15.86 -8.78 18.65
CA PRO A 42 16.97 -8.87 17.69
C PRO A 42 16.68 -9.93 16.61
N ASP A 43 17.35 -9.79 15.46
CA ASP A 43 17.35 -10.83 14.41
C ASP A 43 17.79 -12.17 15.04
N PRO A 44 16.97 -13.23 15.00
CA PRO A 44 17.30 -14.54 15.58
C PRO A 44 18.42 -15.28 14.83
N GLY A 45 18.88 -14.74 13.71
CA GLY A 45 19.84 -15.40 12.85
C GLY A 45 19.23 -16.53 12.01
N PRO A 46 20.03 -17.19 11.16
CA PRO A 46 19.56 -18.26 10.28
C PRO A 46 19.17 -19.53 11.05
N GLY A 47 18.14 -20.22 10.58
CA GLY A 47 17.79 -21.58 10.99
C GLY A 47 17.07 -21.72 12.33
N GLY A 48 16.73 -20.62 13.03
CA GLY A 48 16.11 -20.65 14.36
C GLY A 48 14.66 -21.12 14.38
N GLY A 49 14.01 -21.31 13.24
CA GLY A 49 12.60 -21.69 13.15
C GLY A 49 11.66 -20.62 13.72
N TRP A 50 12.11 -19.37 13.74
CA TRP A 50 11.43 -18.20 14.29
C TRP A 50 10.00 -18.01 13.73
N TRP A 51 9.78 -18.39 12.49
CA TRP A 51 8.48 -18.32 11.81
C TRP A 51 7.43 -19.28 12.38
N ARG A 52 7.81 -20.30 13.13
CA ARG A 52 6.88 -21.28 13.71
C ARG A 52 5.99 -20.68 14.79
N ASN A 53 6.39 -19.52 15.32
CA ASN A 53 5.65 -18.78 16.34
C ASN A 53 4.83 -17.62 15.77
N TYR A 54 4.65 -17.56 14.45
CA TYR A 54 3.93 -16.46 13.79
C TYR A 54 2.42 -16.41 14.06
N GLY A 55 1.89 -17.36 14.84
CA GLY A 55 0.47 -17.49 15.06
C GLY A 55 -0.24 -18.21 13.92
N THR A 56 -1.51 -17.97 13.76
CA THR A 56 -2.32 -18.64 12.76
C THR A 56 -2.03 -18.04 11.38
N VAL A 57 -1.37 -18.79 10.52
CA VAL A 57 -1.31 -18.52 9.09
C VAL A 57 -2.57 -19.15 8.49
N THR A 58 -3.49 -18.33 8.03
CA THR A 58 -4.77 -18.79 7.52
C THR A 58 -4.80 -18.88 6.01
N GLY A 59 -5.75 -19.70 5.50
CA GLY A 59 -5.94 -19.92 4.09
C GLY A 59 -4.99 -20.98 3.54
N HIS A 60 -5.54 -22.17 3.29
CA HIS A 60 -4.78 -23.27 2.64
C HIS A 60 -4.66 -23.08 1.13
N ASP A 61 -5.32 -22.05 0.57
CA ASP A 61 -5.46 -21.78 -0.86
C ASP A 61 -4.56 -20.65 -1.37
N ARG A 62 -3.66 -20.12 -0.51
CA ARG A 62 -2.80 -18.96 -0.80
C ARG A 62 -1.33 -19.22 -0.48
N ILE A 63 -0.46 -18.46 -1.12
CA ILE A 63 0.96 -18.42 -0.79
C ILE A 63 1.15 -17.50 0.40
N ALA A 64 1.65 -18.03 1.53
CA ALA A 64 1.93 -17.22 2.70
C ALA A 64 3.39 -16.77 2.70
N VAL A 65 3.62 -15.49 2.96
CA VAL A 65 4.92 -14.85 3.08
C VAL A 65 5.06 -14.32 4.50
N LEU A 66 6.09 -14.79 5.21
CA LEU A 66 6.40 -14.40 6.58
C LEU A 66 7.76 -13.67 6.60
N PRO A 67 7.77 -12.35 6.40
CA PRO A 67 9.00 -11.55 6.48
C PRO A 67 9.38 -11.29 7.93
N LEU A 68 10.66 -10.96 8.19
CA LEU A 68 11.17 -10.60 9.51
C LEU A 68 11.39 -9.08 9.61
N SER A 69 11.00 -8.52 10.76
CA SER A 69 11.33 -7.16 11.20
C SER A 69 12.09 -7.23 12.53
N TRP A 70 13.05 -6.31 12.73
CA TRP A 70 13.89 -6.22 13.92
C TRP A 70 14.36 -4.78 14.14
N PRO A 71 15.09 -4.44 15.23
CA PRO A 71 15.40 -3.04 15.59
C PRO A 71 16.09 -2.21 14.50
N GLU A 72 16.90 -2.82 13.62
CA GLU A 72 17.58 -2.12 12.53
C GLU A 72 16.69 -1.94 11.29
N SER A 73 15.49 -2.58 11.26
CA SER A 73 14.53 -2.47 10.17
C SER A 73 13.12 -2.74 10.67
N PHE A 74 12.50 -1.72 11.27
CA PHE A 74 11.09 -1.74 11.68
C PHE A 74 10.14 -1.72 10.49
N TRP A 75 8.93 -2.26 10.68
CA TRP A 75 7.88 -2.29 9.63
C TRP A 75 7.59 -0.92 9.01
N TRP A 76 7.80 0.17 9.76
CA TRP A 76 7.55 1.57 9.35
C TRP A 76 8.78 2.30 8.85
N GLN A 77 9.70 1.58 8.22
CA GLN A 77 10.89 2.13 7.59
C GLN A 77 10.97 1.78 6.10
N ALA A 78 11.64 2.63 5.32
CA ALA A 78 11.82 2.44 3.88
C ALA A 78 12.47 1.09 3.53
N SER A 79 13.38 0.60 4.39
CA SER A 79 14.02 -0.71 4.21
C SER A 79 13.01 -1.86 4.17
N GLN A 80 11.91 -1.78 4.92
CA GLN A 80 10.87 -2.83 4.87
C GLN A 80 9.98 -2.67 3.64
N VAL A 81 9.66 -1.47 3.19
CA VAL A 81 8.93 -1.28 1.93
C VAL A 81 9.70 -1.89 0.76
N GLU A 82 11.01 -1.57 0.65
CA GLU A 82 11.89 -2.16 -0.35
C GLU A 82 11.96 -3.69 -0.23
N ASN A 83 12.08 -4.19 1.01
CA ASN A 83 12.14 -5.63 1.29
C ASN A 83 10.85 -6.34 0.83
N LEU A 84 9.67 -5.86 1.24
CA LEU A 84 8.39 -6.50 0.92
C LEU A 84 8.11 -6.46 -0.59
N ARG A 85 8.42 -5.35 -1.26
CA ARG A 85 8.35 -5.26 -2.72
C ARG A 85 9.28 -6.27 -3.40
N GLY A 86 10.52 -6.39 -2.93
CA GLY A 86 11.48 -7.34 -3.47
C GLY A 86 11.07 -8.79 -3.26
N ILE A 87 10.57 -9.14 -2.07
CA ILE A 87 10.03 -10.48 -1.79
C ILE A 87 8.84 -10.78 -2.72
N LEU A 88 7.91 -9.84 -2.89
CA LEU A 88 6.78 -10.03 -3.81
C LEU A 88 7.25 -10.29 -5.24
N THR A 89 8.26 -9.54 -5.70
CA THR A 89 8.88 -9.77 -7.01
C THR A 89 9.45 -11.18 -7.15
N GLU A 90 10.17 -11.65 -6.13
CA GLU A 90 10.74 -13.01 -6.12
C GLU A 90 9.63 -14.09 -6.12
N VAL A 91 8.57 -13.89 -5.34
CA VAL A 91 7.41 -14.79 -5.30
C VAL A 91 6.68 -14.83 -6.66
N LYS A 92 6.47 -13.68 -7.31
CA LYS A 92 5.86 -13.61 -8.65
C LYS A 92 6.70 -14.28 -9.74
N ARG A 93 8.03 -14.32 -9.60
CA ARG A 93 8.93 -15.01 -10.54
C ARG A 93 8.93 -16.52 -10.39
N GLU A 94 8.72 -17.01 -9.17
CA GLU A 94 8.78 -18.44 -8.87
C GLU A 94 7.41 -19.13 -8.95
N TYR A 95 6.33 -18.42 -8.63
CA TYR A 95 5.00 -18.97 -8.48
C TYR A 95 3.98 -18.24 -9.36
N ASN A 96 2.92 -18.95 -9.73
CA ASN A 96 1.81 -18.36 -10.48
C ASN A 96 0.87 -17.59 -9.54
N VAL A 97 1.21 -16.33 -9.30
CA VAL A 97 0.49 -15.42 -8.39
C VAL A 97 -0.75 -14.84 -9.07
N ASP A 98 -1.81 -14.64 -8.32
CA ASP A 98 -2.89 -13.72 -8.65
C ASP A 98 -2.50 -12.32 -8.14
N GLU A 99 -2.03 -11.46 -9.03
CA GLU A 99 -1.52 -10.13 -8.73
C GLU A 99 -2.59 -9.20 -8.13
N ASN A 100 -3.87 -9.51 -8.37
CA ASN A 100 -4.98 -8.74 -7.82
C ASN A 100 -5.46 -9.24 -6.45
N ARG A 101 -4.78 -10.26 -5.89
CA ARG A 101 -5.08 -10.84 -4.58
C ARG A 101 -3.83 -10.94 -3.70
N VAL A 102 -3.18 -9.78 -3.47
CA VAL A 102 -2.03 -9.66 -2.57
C VAL A 102 -2.49 -8.91 -1.32
N TYR A 103 -2.45 -9.57 -0.17
CA TYR A 103 -2.97 -9.04 1.10
C TYR A 103 -1.86 -8.82 2.12
N VAL A 104 -2.07 -7.86 3.02
CA VAL A 104 -1.17 -7.61 4.14
C VAL A 104 -1.91 -7.84 5.45
N PHE A 105 -1.59 -8.92 6.12
CA PHE A 105 -2.00 -9.22 7.50
C PHE A 105 -0.92 -8.73 8.45
N GLY A 106 -1.30 -8.06 9.53
CA GLY A 106 -0.34 -7.63 10.52
C GLY A 106 -0.89 -7.75 11.93
N THR A 107 -0.06 -8.22 12.86
CA THR A 107 -0.45 -8.37 14.26
C THR A 107 0.42 -7.50 15.16
N SER A 108 -0.16 -6.71 16.07
CA SER A 108 0.56 -5.82 16.99
C SER A 108 1.43 -4.81 16.19
N ASP A 109 2.76 -4.79 16.39
CA ASP A 109 3.66 -3.96 15.55
C ASP A 109 3.51 -4.26 14.06
N GLY A 110 3.19 -5.51 13.67
CA GLY A 110 2.86 -5.85 12.29
C GLY A 110 1.56 -5.20 11.81
N GLY A 111 0.56 -5.05 12.69
CA GLY A 111 -0.66 -4.28 12.40
C GLY A 111 -0.35 -2.80 12.17
N THR A 112 0.52 -2.21 12.99
CA THR A 112 1.06 -0.86 12.75
C THR A 112 1.80 -0.79 11.41
N GLY A 113 2.58 -1.84 11.07
CA GLY A 113 3.24 -1.96 9.77
C GLY A 113 2.28 -2.03 8.58
N ALA A 114 1.13 -2.71 8.73
CA ALA A 114 0.10 -2.74 7.71
C ALA A 114 -0.48 -1.35 7.44
N TYR A 115 -0.74 -0.55 8.48
CA TYR A 115 -1.10 0.87 8.30
C TYR A 115 0.00 1.65 7.60
N PHE A 116 1.26 1.48 8.00
CA PHE A 116 2.38 2.18 7.37
C PHE A 116 2.47 1.91 5.87
N LEU A 117 2.37 0.64 5.46
CA LEU A 117 2.38 0.27 4.04
C LEU A 117 1.22 0.94 3.29
N ALA A 118 0.02 0.96 3.86
CA ALA A 118 -1.13 1.63 3.25
C ALA A 118 -0.94 3.15 3.10
N PHE A 119 -0.17 3.78 3.97
CA PHE A 119 0.19 5.19 3.83
C PHE A 119 1.26 5.42 2.76
N ARG A 120 2.13 4.43 2.46
CA ARG A 120 3.36 4.64 1.68
C ARG A 120 3.45 3.85 0.39
N ASP A 121 2.77 2.71 0.31
CA ASP A 121 2.91 1.78 -0.81
C ASP A 121 1.65 0.93 -1.00
N VAL A 122 0.69 1.43 -1.77
CA VAL A 122 -0.60 0.74 -1.97
C VAL A 122 -0.67 -0.10 -3.24
N THR A 123 0.13 0.25 -4.26
CA THR A 123 -0.03 -0.25 -5.64
C THR A 123 -0.14 -1.78 -5.74
N PRO A 124 0.71 -2.60 -5.09
CA PRO A 124 0.66 -4.05 -5.29
C PRO A 124 -0.40 -4.77 -4.44
N TYR A 125 -1.03 -4.07 -3.47
CA TYR A 125 -1.87 -4.71 -2.47
C TYR A 125 -3.36 -4.56 -2.77
N ALA A 126 -4.14 -5.61 -2.46
CA ALA A 126 -5.60 -5.62 -2.57
C ALA A 126 -6.27 -5.06 -1.32
N ALA A 127 -5.76 -5.43 -0.14
CA ALA A 127 -6.32 -4.99 1.15
C ALA A 127 -5.29 -5.09 2.28
N PHE A 128 -5.60 -4.39 3.39
CA PHE A 128 -4.79 -4.39 4.62
C PHE A 128 -5.63 -4.86 5.80
N LEU A 129 -5.07 -5.80 6.58
CA LEU A 129 -5.75 -6.41 7.73
C LEU A 129 -4.91 -6.21 9.01
N PRO A 130 -4.92 -5.01 9.61
CA PRO A 130 -4.23 -4.75 10.87
C PRO A 130 -5.02 -5.29 12.06
N PHE A 131 -4.38 -6.16 12.85
CA PHE A 131 -4.93 -6.76 14.07
C PHE A 131 -4.16 -6.28 15.29
N ILE A 132 -4.88 -5.84 16.32
CA ILE A 132 -4.33 -5.34 17.58
C ILE A 132 -3.12 -4.41 17.37
N GLY A 133 -3.18 -3.58 16.31
CA GLY A 133 -2.20 -2.55 15.96
C GLY A 133 -2.74 -1.16 16.24
N ASP A 134 -1.85 -0.14 16.20
CA ASP A 134 -2.25 1.24 16.45
C ASP A 134 -1.55 2.20 15.49
N PRO A 135 -2.29 2.99 14.69
CA PRO A 135 -1.70 4.04 13.85
C PRO A 135 -1.06 5.18 14.66
N GLU A 136 -1.37 5.35 15.96
CA GLU A 136 -0.75 6.36 16.82
C GLU A 136 0.77 6.17 16.93
N VAL A 137 1.27 4.93 16.89
CA VAL A 137 2.70 4.60 16.91
C VAL A 137 3.44 5.33 15.78
N LEU A 138 2.81 5.48 14.62
CA LEU A 138 3.37 6.16 13.44
C LEU A 138 3.42 7.69 13.60
N MET A 139 2.75 8.24 14.60
CA MET A 139 2.77 9.67 14.91
C MET A 139 3.99 10.06 15.73
N ASN A 140 4.62 9.13 16.44
CA ASN A 140 5.77 9.40 17.30
C ASN A 140 7.08 9.39 16.49
N PRO A 141 7.76 10.55 16.32
CA PRO A 141 9.03 10.61 15.59
C PRO A 141 10.15 9.75 16.19
N GLN A 142 10.08 9.46 17.49
CA GLN A 142 11.08 8.65 18.19
C GLN A 142 11.04 7.17 17.81
N THR A 143 9.96 6.70 17.16
CA THR A 143 9.87 5.33 16.63
C THR A 143 10.70 5.12 15.36
N GLY A 144 11.26 6.20 14.78
CA GLY A 144 12.03 6.13 13.54
C GLY A 144 11.14 5.92 12.30
N VAL A 145 9.88 6.32 12.37
CA VAL A 145 8.94 6.23 11.24
C VAL A 145 9.42 7.06 10.05
N ASP A 146 9.40 6.48 8.86
CA ASP A 146 9.83 7.13 7.62
C ASP A 146 8.70 7.98 7.01
N GLY A 147 8.84 9.30 7.19
CA GLY A 147 8.00 10.31 6.55
C GLY A 147 6.65 10.55 7.22
N GLN A 148 5.69 11.06 6.45
CA GLN A 148 4.38 11.51 6.91
C GLN A 148 3.28 10.52 6.57
N MET A 149 2.24 10.46 7.42
CA MET A 149 1.09 9.58 7.28
C MET A 149 -0.11 10.37 6.74
N ASN A 150 -0.27 10.41 5.43
CA ASN A 150 -1.33 11.17 4.76
C ASN A 150 -2.60 10.34 4.65
N VAL A 151 -3.68 10.74 5.33
CA VAL A 151 -4.92 9.95 5.43
C VAL A 151 -5.59 9.69 4.08
N ALA A 152 -5.42 10.60 3.10
CA ALA A 152 -5.94 10.40 1.74
C ALA A 152 -5.43 9.10 1.09
N ASN A 153 -4.20 8.67 1.41
CA ASN A 153 -3.59 7.48 0.84
C ASN A 153 -4.33 6.19 1.24
N LEU A 154 -4.93 6.16 2.44
CA LEU A 154 -5.69 5.01 2.93
C LEU A 154 -6.98 4.76 2.12
N THR A 155 -7.49 5.76 1.42
CA THR A 155 -8.73 5.61 0.64
C THR A 155 -8.57 4.75 -0.62
N ASN A 156 -7.34 4.36 -0.97
CA ASN A 156 -7.08 3.57 -2.17
C ASN A 156 -7.29 2.07 -1.98
N ARG A 157 -7.35 1.59 -0.73
CA ARG A 157 -7.51 0.15 -0.43
C ARG A 157 -8.39 -0.05 0.79
N PRO A 158 -9.16 -1.16 0.83
CA PRO A 158 -10.01 -1.51 1.97
C PRO A 158 -9.22 -2.06 3.15
N PHE A 159 -9.83 -1.95 4.34
CA PHE A 159 -9.26 -2.41 5.61
C PHE A 159 -10.23 -3.32 6.38
N PHE A 160 -9.68 -4.36 7.00
CA PHE A 160 -10.36 -5.14 8.05
C PHE A 160 -9.55 -5.06 9.34
N VAL A 161 -10.08 -4.38 10.34
CA VAL A 161 -9.37 -4.04 11.58
C VAL A 161 -10.03 -4.70 12.78
N VAL A 162 -9.23 -5.37 13.60
CA VAL A 162 -9.68 -5.93 14.89
C VAL A 162 -8.78 -5.42 16.00
N ASN A 163 -9.37 -4.80 17.03
CA ASN A 163 -8.68 -4.43 18.27
C ASN A 163 -9.47 -4.87 19.48
N ASN A 164 -8.78 -5.09 20.60
CA ASN A 164 -9.38 -5.55 21.82
C ASN A 164 -9.66 -4.41 22.82
N GLU A 165 -10.80 -4.49 23.52
CA GLU A 165 -11.27 -3.43 24.42
C GLU A 165 -10.34 -3.22 25.63
N SER A 166 -9.81 -4.32 26.18
CA SER A 166 -8.96 -4.33 27.38
C SER A 166 -7.47 -4.54 27.05
N ASP A 167 -7.08 -4.31 25.80
CA ASP A 167 -5.68 -4.39 25.39
C ASP A 167 -4.84 -3.36 26.17
N PRO A 168 -3.79 -3.78 26.93
CA PRO A 168 -2.98 -2.84 27.70
C PRO A 168 -2.07 -1.94 26.84
N LEU A 169 -1.83 -2.31 25.56
CA LEU A 169 -0.98 -1.55 24.64
C LEU A 169 -1.82 -0.68 23.70
N TYR A 170 -2.77 -1.28 22.98
CA TYR A 170 -3.56 -0.65 21.91
C TYR A 170 -5.07 -0.86 22.13
N PRO A 171 -5.64 -0.38 23.28
CA PRO A 171 -7.05 -0.58 23.57
C PRO A 171 -7.95 0.16 22.57
N VAL A 172 -9.11 -0.43 22.30
CA VAL A 172 -10.12 0.14 21.38
C VAL A 172 -10.38 1.63 21.62
N ARG A 173 -10.38 2.11 22.87
CA ARG A 173 -10.63 3.52 23.21
C ARG A 173 -9.62 4.50 22.60
N TYR A 174 -8.39 4.05 22.28
CA TYR A 174 -7.37 4.88 21.63
C TYR A 174 -7.37 4.69 20.12
N VAL A 175 -7.62 3.48 19.64
CA VAL A 175 -7.63 3.15 18.21
C VAL A 175 -8.90 3.65 17.51
N LYS A 176 -10.06 3.51 18.17
CA LYS A 176 -11.37 3.88 17.57
C LYS A 176 -11.44 5.32 17.03
N PRO A 177 -10.91 6.35 17.70
CA PRO A 177 -10.92 7.71 17.16
C PRO A 177 -10.21 7.85 15.79
N PHE A 178 -9.16 7.03 15.54
CA PHE A 178 -8.52 6.98 14.22
C PHE A 178 -9.44 6.31 13.20
N MET A 179 -10.07 5.19 13.56
CA MET A 179 -11.00 4.48 12.67
C MET A 179 -12.18 5.38 12.28
N ASP A 180 -12.78 6.07 13.22
CA ASP A 180 -13.85 7.04 12.96
C ASP A 180 -13.36 8.18 12.03
N ALA A 181 -12.16 8.71 12.26
CA ALA A 181 -11.57 9.76 11.44
C ALA A 181 -11.23 9.26 10.01
N PHE A 182 -10.81 8.01 9.85
CA PHE A 182 -10.53 7.42 8.55
C PHE A 182 -11.82 7.20 7.75
N GLN A 183 -12.88 6.70 8.40
CA GLN A 183 -14.20 6.55 7.75
C GLN A 183 -14.77 7.90 7.29
N VAL A 184 -14.64 8.96 8.09
CA VAL A 184 -15.05 10.33 7.69
C VAL A 184 -14.29 10.82 6.45
N GLN A 185 -13.04 10.38 6.24
CA GLN A 185 -12.25 10.70 5.05
C GLN A 185 -12.56 9.78 3.86
N GLY A 186 -13.48 8.83 4.01
CA GLY A 186 -13.90 7.92 2.95
C GLY A 186 -13.03 6.66 2.81
N VAL A 187 -12.32 6.27 3.85
CA VAL A 187 -11.61 4.98 3.88
C VAL A 187 -12.64 3.85 3.99
N ASP A 188 -12.56 2.88 3.09
CA ASP A 188 -13.34 1.65 3.17
C ASP A 188 -12.79 0.77 4.29
N LEU A 189 -13.51 0.69 5.41
CA LEU A 189 -13.00 0.17 6.66
C LEU A 189 -14.07 -0.60 7.42
N VAL A 190 -13.82 -1.88 7.68
CA VAL A 190 -14.50 -2.71 8.68
C VAL A 190 -13.71 -2.64 9.98
N PHE A 191 -14.31 -2.17 11.05
CA PHE A 191 -13.69 -2.14 12.39
C PHE A 191 -14.48 -2.99 13.37
N THR A 192 -13.84 -4.02 13.92
CA THR A 192 -14.44 -5.00 14.83
C THR A 192 -13.77 -4.95 16.20
N PRO A 193 -14.34 -4.22 17.18
CA PRO A 193 -13.93 -4.31 18.57
C PRO A 193 -14.22 -5.70 19.18
N LYS A 194 -13.27 -6.25 19.92
CA LYS A 194 -13.41 -7.54 20.60
C LYS A 194 -13.12 -7.42 22.12
N PRO A 195 -13.74 -8.22 22.95
CA PRO A 195 -13.28 -8.36 24.33
C PRO A 195 -11.88 -9.01 24.35
N GLY A 196 -11.07 -8.70 25.37
CA GLY A 196 -9.76 -9.35 25.55
C GLY A 196 -8.61 -8.37 25.72
N GLY A 197 -7.43 -8.91 25.95
CA GLY A 197 -6.16 -8.21 26.11
C GLY A 197 -5.36 -8.11 24.81
N HIS A 198 -4.01 -8.03 24.92
CA HIS A 198 -3.15 -7.97 23.73
C HIS A 198 -2.91 -9.36 23.13
N ASP A 199 -3.96 -9.94 22.54
CA ASP A 199 -3.94 -11.28 21.93
C ASP A 199 -4.97 -11.42 20.81
N THR A 200 -4.90 -12.52 20.07
CA THR A 200 -5.78 -12.84 18.94
C THR A 200 -6.70 -14.02 19.21
N ARG A 201 -7.09 -14.24 20.48
CA ARG A 201 -7.98 -15.36 20.86
C ARG A 201 -9.37 -15.30 20.25
N TRP A 202 -9.77 -14.13 19.75
CA TRP A 202 -10.99 -13.93 18.97
C TRP A 202 -10.92 -14.54 17.57
N TRP A 203 -9.74 -15.02 17.12
CA TRP A 203 -9.55 -15.50 15.75
C TRP A 203 -10.60 -16.50 15.27
N PRO A 204 -10.93 -17.57 16.02
CA PRO A 204 -11.93 -18.54 15.57
C PRO A 204 -13.33 -17.95 15.33
N GLU A 205 -13.65 -16.81 15.96
CA GLU A 205 -14.92 -16.11 15.77
C GLU A 205 -14.92 -15.22 14.51
N GLU A 206 -13.76 -14.71 14.12
CA GLU A 206 -13.62 -13.79 12.99
C GLU A 206 -13.04 -14.43 11.73
N GLU A 207 -12.57 -15.65 11.79
CA GLU A 207 -11.92 -16.31 10.66
C GLU A 207 -12.81 -16.33 9.40
N GLU A 208 -14.09 -16.67 9.55
CA GLU A 208 -15.04 -16.68 8.42
C GLU A 208 -15.26 -15.27 7.84
N ASN A 209 -15.36 -14.24 8.71
CA ASN A 209 -15.49 -12.85 8.27
C ASN A 209 -14.23 -12.34 7.55
N ILE A 210 -13.04 -12.71 8.05
CA ILE A 210 -11.76 -12.38 7.46
C ILE A 210 -11.61 -13.06 6.09
N GLU A 211 -11.92 -14.34 6.00
CA GLU A 211 -11.86 -15.09 4.72
C GLU A 211 -12.88 -14.55 3.71
N HIS A 212 -14.09 -14.22 4.16
CA HIS A 212 -15.08 -13.55 3.30
C HIS A 212 -14.58 -12.20 2.79
N PHE A 213 -13.99 -11.39 3.68
CA PHE A 213 -13.40 -10.10 3.30
C PHE A 213 -12.31 -10.26 2.26
N VAL A 214 -11.37 -11.16 2.46
CA VAL A 214 -10.30 -11.48 1.50
C VAL A 214 -10.84 -11.98 0.17
N ALA A 215 -11.87 -12.83 0.19
CA ALA A 215 -12.48 -13.38 -1.02
C ALA A 215 -13.20 -12.32 -1.88
N THR A 216 -13.78 -11.30 -1.22
CA THR A 216 -14.61 -10.27 -1.88
C THR A 216 -13.84 -9.00 -2.26
N HIS A 217 -12.68 -8.73 -1.62
CA HIS A 217 -11.88 -7.56 -1.91
C HIS A 217 -10.69 -7.92 -2.81
N VAL A 218 -10.90 -7.79 -4.10
CA VAL A 218 -9.90 -8.00 -5.14
C VAL A 218 -9.43 -6.63 -5.64
N ARG A 219 -8.13 -6.45 -5.83
CA ARG A 219 -7.58 -5.19 -6.35
C ARG A 219 -8.11 -4.91 -7.75
N GLU A 220 -8.64 -3.71 -7.97
CA GLU A 220 -8.82 -3.15 -9.30
C GLU A 220 -7.45 -2.60 -9.77
N PRO A 221 -6.85 -3.14 -10.84
CA PRO A 221 -5.51 -2.70 -11.28
C PRO A 221 -5.50 -1.28 -11.84
N TYR A 222 -6.65 -0.80 -12.33
CA TYR A 222 -6.82 0.53 -12.89
C TYR A 222 -8.01 1.25 -12.24
N PRO A 223 -7.96 1.59 -10.94
CA PRO A 223 -9.10 2.17 -10.24
C PRO A 223 -9.55 3.47 -10.90
N GLU A 224 -10.87 3.73 -10.90
CA GLU A 224 -11.44 4.97 -11.45
C GLU A 224 -10.95 6.22 -10.71
N ARG A 225 -10.56 6.07 -9.45
CA ARG A 225 -10.06 7.18 -8.63
C ARG A 225 -8.81 6.77 -7.87
N VAL A 226 -7.81 7.64 -7.89
CA VAL A 226 -6.58 7.53 -7.09
C VAL A 226 -6.39 8.81 -6.29
N ARG A 227 -6.21 8.69 -4.98
CA ARG A 227 -5.87 9.80 -4.08
C ARG A 227 -4.50 9.56 -3.49
N TRP A 228 -3.53 10.37 -3.85
CA TRP A 228 -2.17 10.18 -3.37
C TRP A 228 -1.55 11.46 -2.88
N ALA A 229 -0.87 11.36 -1.74
CA ALA A 229 -0.16 12.49 -1.14
C ALA A 229 1.22 12.03 -0.64
N THR A 230 2.23 12.84 -0.92
CA THR A 230 3.61 12.58 -0.51
C THR A 230 4.38 13.87 -0.23
N GLU A 231 5.35 13.82 0.65
CA GLU A 231 6.32 14.88 0.92
C GLU A 231 7.67 14.66 0.23
N VAL A 232 7.83 13.51 -0.48
CA VAL A 232 9.07 13.12 -1.17
C VAL A 232 8.75 12.52 -2.54
N THR A 233 9.68 12.66 -3.50
CA THR A 233 9.50 12.16 -4.87
C THR A 233 10.54 11.12 -5.30
N ASP A 234 11.54 10.85 -4.47
CA ASP A 234 12.54 9.80 -4.66
C ASP A 234 12.02 8.40 -4.26
N ARG A 235 10.97 8.36 -3.45
CA ARG A 235 10.22 7.17 -3.03
C ARG A 235 8.79 7.57 -2.69
N TYR A 236 7.87 6.63 -2.52
CA TYR A 236 6.46 6.87 -2.14
C TYR A 236 5.72 7.89 -3.03
N ASN A 237 6.20 8.07 -4.23
CA ASN A 237 5.68 9.08 -5.14
C ASN A 237 4.60 8.56 -6.09
N ARG A 238 4.14 7.30 -5.89
CA ARG A 238 3.21 6.63 -6.80
C ARG A 238 2.11 5.89 -6.06
N ALA A 239 0.91 5.99 -6.60
CA ALA A 239 -0.19 5.05 -6.37
C ALA A 239 -0.82 4.67 -7.72
N ASP A 240 -0.90 3.38 -8.00
CA ASP A 240 -1.47 2.82 -9.22
C ASP A 240 -0.97 3.53 -10.49
N TRP A 241 -1.84 4.24 -11.20
CA TRP A 241 -1.54 4.93 -12.46
C TRP A 241 -1.15 6.41 -12.30
N VAL A 242 -0.95 6.90 -11.05
CA VAL A 242 -0.58 8.28 -10.74
C VAL A 242 0.82 8.36 -10.15
N VAL A 243 1.71 9.17 -10.72
CA VAL A 243 3.10 9.37 -10.27
C VAL A 243 3.38 10.86 -10.05
N ILE A 244 3.76 11.26 -8.85
CA ILE A 244 4.19 12.62 -8.51
C ILE A 244 5.69 12.75 -8.75
N ASP A 245 6.11 13.63 -9.68
CA ASP A 245 7.50 13.80 -10.04
C ASP A 245 8.18 14.99 -9.37
N GLU A 246 7.42 16.07 -9.12
CA GLU A 246 7.97 17.28 -8.52
C GLU A 246 6.95 17.98 -7.62
N LEU A 247 7.38 18.35 -6.44
CA LEU A 247 6.59 19.12 -5.47
C LEU A 247 6.91 20.61 -5.58
N GLY A 248 5.93 21.43 -5.27
CA GLY A 248 6.11 22.87 -5.20
C GLY A 248 4.77 23.62 -5.22
N PRO A 249 4.75 24.86 -4.73
CA PRO A 249 3.54 25.65 -4.64
C PRO A 249 2.96 25.94 -6.02
N LEU A 250 1.63 25.91 -6.10
CA LEU A 250 0.83 26.34 -7.25
C LEU A 250 0.08 27.62 -6.93
N GLU A 251 -0.33 28.34 -7.98
CA GLU A 251 -1.32 29.40 -7.84
C GLU A 251 -2.65 28.81 -7.35
N GLY A 252 -3.30 29.46 -6.41
CA GLY A 252 -4.55 29.00 -5.80
C GLY A 252 -4.42 27.92 -4.73
N ASP A 253 -3.21 27.49 -4.36
CA ASP A 253 -3.03 26.50 -3.27
C ASP A 253 -3.54 27.00 -1.91
N ARG A 254 -3.60 28.34 -1.71
CA ARG A 254 -4.14 28.94 -0.48
C ARG A 254 -5.64 28.75 -0.33
N GLU A 255 -6.35 28.64 -1.44
CA GLU A 255 -7.79 28.41 -1.51
C GLU A 255 -8.13 26.92 -1.48
N ARG A 256 -7.14 26.04 -1.63
CA ARG A 256 -7.31 24.59 -1.62
C ARG A 256 -6.98 24.01 -0.26
N THR A 257 -7.64 22.93 0.06
CA THR A 257 -7.37 22.21 1.32
C THR A 257 -6.11 21.35 1.18
N ALA A 258 -5.13 21.63 2.02
CA ALA A 258 -3.94 20.76 2.14
C ALA A 258 -4.32 19.33 2.56
N PRO A 259 -3.60 18.30 2.09
CA PRO A 259 -3.85 16.93 2.49
C PRO A 259 -3.64 16.76 4.01
N ARG A 260 -4.59 16.04 4.64
CA ARG A 260 -4.51 15.77 6.07
C ARG A 260 -3.45 14.71 6.35
N SER A 261 -2.38 15.08 7.05
CA SER A 261 -1.42 14.17 7.66
C SER A 261 -1.69 14.00 9.14
N LEU A 262 -1.44 12.80 9.69
CA LEU A 262 -1.53 12.54 11.13
C LEU A 262 -0.55 13.42 11.91
N VAL A 263 0.66 13.58 11.38
CA VAL A 263 1.68 14.52 11.90
C VAL A 263 2.35 15.21 10.72
N PRO A 264 1.96 16.44 10.39
CA PRO A 264 2.63 17.21 9.34
C PRO A 264 4.07 17.54 9.75
N ARG A 265 5.04 17.22 8.91
CA ARG A 265 6.47 17.50 9.15
C ARG A 265 7.11 18.33 8.04
N ALA A 266 6.55 18.24 6.83
CA ALA A 266 7.04 18.93 5.64
C ALA A 266 5.85 19.29 4.73
N PRO A 267 6.01 20.24 3.80
CA PRO A 267 5.04 20.47 2.75
C PRO A 267 4.75 19.18 1.99
N THR A 268 3.47 18.90 1.76
CA THR A 268 2.99 17.69 1.13
C THR A 268 2.26 18.02 -0.15
N GLY A 269 2.66 17.41 -1.27
CA GLY A 269 1.88 17.45 -2.50
C GLY A 269 0.82 16.37 -2.53
N SER A 270 -0.31 16.64 -3.17
CA SER A 270 -1.37 15.66 -3.34
C SER A 270 -2.06 15.77 -4.70
N LEU A 271 -2.53 14.63 -5.18
CA LEU A 271 -3.38 14.50 -6.34
C LEU A 271 -4.63 13.69 -5.96
N ASP A 272 -5.80 14.17 -6.38
CA ASP A 272 -7.05 13.40 -6.42
C ASP A 272 -7.43 13.26 -7.89
N ALA A 273 -7.07 12.16 -8.50
CA ALA A 273 -7.23 11.90 -9.92
C ALA A 273 -8.40 10.95 -10.16
N ARG A 274 -9.27 11.27 -11.11
CA ARG A 274 -10.42 10.47 -11.51
C ARG A 274 -10.43 10.31 -13.02
N ARG A 275 -10.70 9.11 -13.49
CA ARG A 275 -10.91 8.81 -14.91
C ARG A 275 -12.37 8.42 -15.18
N ASP A 276 -12.87 8.84 -16.34
CA ASP A 276 -14.12 8.40 -16.94
C ASP A 276 -13.86 8.22 -18.44
N GLY A 277 -13.62 6.98 -18.87
CA GLY A 277 -13.07 6.69 -20.20
C GLY A 277 -11.77 7.48 -20.44
N ASN A 278 -11.73 8.27 -21.53
CA ASN A 278 -10.59 9.11 -21.89
C ASN A 278 -10.58 10.51 -21.24
N GLU A 279 -11.52 10.81 -20.36
CA GLU A 279 -11.54 12.05 -19.58
C GLU A 279 -10.90 11.81 -18.22
N ILE A 280 -9.86 12.60 -17.88
CA ILE A 280 -9.22 12.56 -16.57
C ILE A 280 -9.35 13.93 -15.92
N THR A 281 -9.85 13.95 -14.68
CA THR A 281 -9.88 15.15 -13.83
C THR A 281 -8.93 14.98 -12.66
N VAL A 282 -8.15 16.00 -12.36
CA VAL A 282 -7.16 16.00 -11.28
C VAL A 282 -7.31 17.25 -10.42
N ASP A 283 -7.53 17.06 -9.13
CA ASP A 283 -7.36 18.10 -8.13
C ASP A 283 -5.92 18.02 -7.59
N ALA A 284 -5.09 18.99 -7.94
CA ALA A 284 -3.68 19.05 -7.57
C ALA A 284 -3.43 20.11 -6.50
N TYR A 285 -2.69 19.77 -5.45
CA TYR A 285 -2.20 20.67 -4.42
C TYR A 285 -0.71 20.47 -4.22
N PHE A 286 0.09 21.54 -4.25
CA PHE A 286 1.54 21.54 -4.03
C PHE A 286 2.32 20.51 -4.90
N VAL A 287 1.89 20.30 -6.17
CA VAL A 287 2.51 19.41 -7.14
C VAL A 287 2.80 20.18 -8.43
N ARG A 288 4.06 20.28 -8.82
CA ARG A 288 4.49 20.97 -10.05
C ARG A 288 4.50 20.08 -11.28
N ARG A 289 4.88 18.81 -11.11
CA ARG A 289 4.93 17.86 -12.20
C ARG A 289 4.48 16.48 -11.74
N PHE A 290 3.68 15.84 -12.58
CA PHE A 290 3.22 14.48 -12.36
C PHE A 290 3.05 13.75 -13.69
N ARG A 291 2.94 12.43 -13.64
CA ARG A 291 2.62 11.59 -14.79
C ARG A 291 1.39 10.74 -14.49
N LEU A 292 0.63 10.54 -15.57
CA LEU A 292 -0.45 9.58 -15.64
C LEU A 292 -0.01 8.41 -16.50
N LEU A 293 -0.13 7.19 -15.99
CA LEU A 293 0.24 5.98 -16.68
C LEU A 293 -0.98 5.45 -17.42
N ILE A 294 -0.85 5.28 -18.73
CA ILE A 294 -1.95 4.98 -19.61
C ILE A 294 -1.90 3.52 -20.05
N SER A 295 -3.00 2.79 -19.84
CA SER A 295 -3.17 1.40 -20.27
C SER A 295 -4.25 1.28 -21.33
N PRO A 296 -4.00 0.53 -22.41
CA PRO A 296 -5.03 0.25 -23.42
C PRO A 296 -6.20 -0.61 -22.88
N ASP A 297 -6.05 -1.20 -21.69
CA ASP A 297 -7.12 -1.99 -21.06
C ASP A 297 -8.29 -1.13 -20.58
N VAL A 298 -8.06 0.18 -20.36
CA VAL A 298 -9.06 1.11 -19.80
C VAL A 298 -9.15 2.45 -20.52
N PHE A 299 -8.22 2.75 -21.44
CA PHE A 299 -8.24 3.94 -22.28
C PHE A 299 -8.31 3.54 -23.76
N ASP A 300 -9.15 4.24 -24.53
CA ASP A 300 -9.21 4.12 -25.98
C ASP A 300 -8.08 4.96 -26.59
N LEU A 301 -6.98 4.32 -27.03
CA LEU A 301 -5.81 5.01 -27.57
C LEU A 301 -6.02 5.55 -29.00
N ASP A 302 -7.08 5.11 -29.69
CA ASP A 302 -7.47 5.63 -31.02
C ASP A 302 -8.24 6.95 -30.93
N SER A 303 -8.66 7.34 -29.73
CA SER A 303 -9.40 8.56 -29.42
C SER A 303 -8.58 9.54 -28.58
N PRO A 304 -8.79 10.86 -28.70
CA PRO A 304 -8.11 11.82 -27.85
C PRO A 304 -8.34 11.59 -26.36
N LEU A 305 -7.25 11.68 -25.59
CA LEU A 305 -7.29 11.75 -24.13
C LEU A 305 -7.35 13.22 -23.70
N ARG A 306 -8.16 13.54 -22.72
CA ARG A 306 -8.25 14.87 -22.14
C ARG A 306 -7.95 14.83 -20.64
N VAL A 307 -7.05 15.70 -20.19
CA VAL A 307 -6.71 15.87 -18.77
C VAL A 307 -7.02 17.29 -18.33
N THR A 308 -7.89 17.44 -17.35
CA THR A 308 -8.23 18.70 -16.70
C THR A 308 -7.62 18.72 -15.30
N VAL A 309 -6.83 19.75 -14.98
CA VAL A 309 -6.21 19.92 -13.67
C VAL A 309 -6.71 21.21 -13.04
N ASN A 310 -7.27 21.14 -11.86
CA ASN A 310 -7.82 22.28 -11.11
C ASN A 310 -8.85 23.13 -11.91
N GLY A 311 -9.56 22.49 -12.85
CA GLY A 311 -10.56 23.12 -13.72
C GLY A 311 -10.03 23.55 -15.09
N ASP A 312 -8.72 23.57 -15.32
CA ASP A 312 -8.12 23.97 -16.59
C ASP A 312 -7.65 22.75 -17.40
N VAL A 313 -7.80 22.81 -18.74
CA VAL A 313 -7.29 21.75 -19.63
C VAL A 313 -5.76 21.81 -19.64
N ALA A 314 -5.12 20.75 -19.09
CA ALA A 314 -3.68 20.62 -19.05
C ALA A 314 -3.11 19.78 -20.20
N PHE A 315 -3.92 18.87 -20.75
CA PHE A 315 -3.56 18.05 -21.91
C PHE A 315 -4.81 17.69 -22.72
N GLU A 316 -4.69 17.72 -24.04
CA GLU A 316 -5.71 17.19 -24.96
C GLU A 316 -5.00 16.69 -26.22
N GLY A 317 -5.15 15.41 -26.55
CA GLY A 317 -4.50 14.81 -27.72
C GLY A 317 -4.49 13.29 -27.69
N THR A 318 -3.99 12.69 -28.77
CA THR A 318 -3.76 11.25 -28.87
C THR A 318 -2.51 10.84 -28.13
N VAL A 319 -2.50 9.63 -27.58
CA VAL A 319 -1.39 9.06 -26.84
C VAL A 319 -0.94 7.77 -27.52
N GLU A 320 0.29 7.76 -28.03
CA GLU A 320 0.83 6.61 -28.74
C GLU A 320 1.45 5.60 -27.76
N PRO A 321 1.13 4.30 -27.90
CA PRO A 321 1.80 3.26 -27.14
C PRO A 321 3.30 3.20 -27.43
N ASP A 322 4.10 3.05 -26.40
CA ASP A 322 5.56 2.93 -26.49
C ASP A 322 6.06 1.67 -25.77
N VAL A 323 6.81 0.84 -26.51
CA VAL A 323 7.38 -0.41 -25.98
C VAL A 323 8.37 -0.16 -24.82
N ALA A 324 9.11 0.96 -24.86
CA ALA A 324 10.04 1.29 -23.78
C ALA A 324 9.27 1.63 -22.50
N THR A 325 8.18 2.36 -22.60
CA THR A 325 7.27 2.67 -21.48
C THR A 325 6.65 1.39 -20.91
N LEU A 326 6.13 0.52 -21.77
CA LEU A 326 5.57 -0.77 -21.34
C LEU A 326 6.62 -1.61 -20.62
N THR A 327 7.81 -1.74 -21.18
CA THR A 327 8.91 -2.52 -20.59
C THR A 327 9.38 -1.93 -19.26
N LYS A 328 9.48 -0.61 -19.16
CA LYS A 328 9.83 0.11 -17.93
C LYS A 328 8.90 -0.24 -16.78
N TRP A 329 7.58 -0.07 -16.97
CA TRP A 329 6.61 -0.28 -15.89
C TRP A 329 6.37 -1.76 -15.60
N ALA A 330 6.40 -2.63 -16.60
CA ALA A 330 6.38 -4.07 -16.40
C ALA A 330 7.58 -4.55 -15.55
N ALA A 331 8.75 -3.96 -15.73
CA ALA A 331 9.95 -4.26 -14.94
C ALA A 331 9.88 -3.71 -13.50
N VAL A 332 9.15 -2.61 -13.28
CA VAL A 332 8.94 -2.03 -11.95
C VAL A 332 7.94 -2.84 -11.15
N ASP A 333 6.81 -3.22 -11.77
CA ASP A 333 5.67 -3.80 -11.05
C ASP A 333 5.68 -5.33 -11.03
N HIS A 334 6.33 -5.96 -12.03
CA HIS A 334 6.22 -7.41 -12.25
C HIS A 334 4.76 -7.88 -12.15
N ASP A 335 3.85 -7.14 -12.81
CA ASP A 335 2.42 -7.30 -12.71
C ASP A 335 1.81 -7.52 -14.11
N ARG A 336 1.21 -8.68 -14.33
CA ARG A 336 0.62 -9.06 -15.62
C ARG A 336 -0.77 -8.44 -15.84
N THR A 337 -1.35 -7.85 -14.79
CA THR A 337 -2.70 -7.27 -14.80
C THR A 337 -2.70 -5.75 -14.78
N ALA A 338 -1.54 -5.12 -14.57
CA ALA A 338 -1.37 -3.66 -14.54
C ALA A 338 -0.25 -3.25 -15.51
N LEU A 339 -0.58 -3.24 -16.80
CA LEU A 339 0.37 -2.91 -17.88
C LEU A 339 0.11 -1.50 -18.40
N TYR A 340 1.14 -0.67 -18.44
CA TYR A 340 1.06 0.72 -18.91
C TYR A 340 1.88 0.88 -20.17
N ALA A 341 1.21 1.23 -21.29
CA ALA A 341 1.83 1.34 -22.60
C ALA A 341 2.26 2.77 -22.96
N ALA A 342 1.79 3.78 -22.21
CA ALA A 342 2.16 5.18 -22.43
C ALA A 342 2.17 5.99 -21.13
N GLU A 343 2.76 7.17 -21.16
CA GLU A 343 2.78 8.17 -20.08
C GLU A 343 2.32 9.52 -20.61
N VAL A 344 1.47 10.21 -19.84
CA VAL A 344 1.15 11.63 -20.06
C VAL A 344 1.79 12.43 -18.94
N ALA A 345 2.82 13.21 -19.29
CA ALA A 345 3.49 14.12 -18.36
C ALA A 345 2.76 15.47 -18.32
N ILE A 346 2.39 15.91 -17.13
CA ILE A 346 1.75 17.19 -16.88
C ILE A 346 2.71 18.07 -16.07
N GLU A 347 2.97 19.28 -16.59
CA GLU A 347 3.74 20.30 -15.89
C GLU A 347 2.81 21.48 -15.56
N LEU A 348 2.71 21.79 -14.28
CA LEU A 348 1.89 22.87 -13.73
C LEU A 348 2.82 24.06 -13.43
N LEU A 349 2.75 25.08 -14.27
CA LEU A 349 3.58 26.27 -14.11
C LEU A 349 3.09 27.11 -12.93
N PRO A 350 4.00 27.67 -12.10
CA PRO A 350 3.60 28.66 -11.10
C PRO A 350 3.12 29.90 -11.85
N GLY A 351 1.84 30.24 -11.69
CA GLY A 351 1.06 31.35 -12.24
C GLY A 351 1.61 32.11 -13.45
N ARG A 352 0.91 32.04 -14.58
CA ARG A 352 1.02 33.09 -15.59
C ARG A 352 0.11 34.25 -15.26
#